data_04cb5f9cd26c8711560eca9f6a330a43
#
_entry.id   04cb5f9cd26c8711560eca9f6a330a43
#
_cell.length_a   1.000
_cell.length_b   1.000
_cell.length_c   1.000
_cell.angle_alpha   90.00
_cell.angle_beta   90.00
_cell.angle_gamma   90.00
#
_symmetry.space_group_name_H-M   'P 1'
#
loop_
_entity.id
_entity.type
_entity.pdbx_description
1 polymer ?
#
loop_
_entity_poly.entity_id
_entity_poly.type
_entity_poly.pdbx_seq_one_letter_code
_entity_poly.pdbx_strand_id
1 'polypeptide(L)'
;MDMGVVDLRKEGDHYMKLRMIYERTLELIKRYLPDEVAIEAPFYGKNVQSMLKLGRAQGVAMAAVLARDVPVFEYAPRKIKLSITSKGDASKEQVAGMLLRMFKLKDVPKNLDATDGLAAAVCHFYQKGVVLPKSGAKNWEEFIRKNPDRIK
;
A
#
# COMPACT_ATOMS: atom_id res chain seq x y z
N MET A 1 6.74 -3.40 -14.56
CA MET A 1 6.58 -3.30 -13.09
C MET A 1 7.96 -3.10 -12.51
N ASP A 2 8.12 -2.13 -11.62
CA ASP A 2 9.39 -1.82 -10.97
C ASP A 2 9.22 -1.94 -9.46
N MET A 3 10.20 -2.47 -8.76
CA MET A 3 10.24 -2.61 -7.31
C MET A 3 11.61 -2.20 -6.81
N GLY A 4 11.67 -1.50 -5.69
CA GLY A 4 12.93 -1.07 -5.12
C GLY A 4 12.79 -0.57 -3.69
N VAL A 5 13.92 -0.18 -3.12
CA VAL A 5 14.01 0.44 -1.80
C VAL A 5 14.80 1.74 -1.90
N VAL A 6 14.49 2.69 -1.05
CA VAL A 6 15.31 3.88 -0.83
C VAL A 6 16.33 3.55 0.24
N ASP A 7 17.59 3.36 -0.16
CA ASP A 7 18.65 3.03 0.80
C ASP A 7 19.16 4.29 1.51
N LEU A 8 18.82 4.41 2.78
CA LEU A 8 19.19 5.54 3.63
C LEU A 8 20.33 5.23 4.61
N ARG A 9 20.97 4.05 4.50
CA ARG A 9 21.97 3.58 5.48
C ARG A 9 23.25 4.42 5.47
N LYS A 10 23.60 4.97 4.33
CA LYS A 10 24.81 5.79 4.17
C LYS A 10 24.63 7.22 4.68
N GLU A 11 23.40 7.66 4.87
CA GLU A 11 23.10 9.01 5.36
C GLU A 11 23.01 9.00 6.90
N GLY A 12 23.81 9.82 7.56
CA GLY A 12 23.84 9.94 9.02
C GLY A 12 22.79 10.88 9.55
N ASP A 13 22.52 11.97 8.84
CA ASP A 13 21.60 13.00 9.28
C ASP A 13 20.14 12.65 9.02
N HIS A 14 19.30 12.82 10.05
CA HIS A 14 17.88 12.50 9.98
C HIS A 14 17.12 13.38 8.96
N TYR A 15 17.44 14.67 8.93
CA TYR A 15 16.76 15.60 8.01
C TYR A 15 17.14 15.35 6.55
N MET A 16 18.39 14.99 6.31
CA MET A 16 18.85 14.60 4.97
C MET A 16 18.19 13.30 4.51
N LYS A 17 17.93 12.33 5.40
CA LYS A 17 17.13 11.15 5.08
C LYS A 17 15.72 11.51 4.63
N LEU A 18 15.06 12.45 5.33
CA LEU A 18 13.72 12.92 4.95
C LEU A 18 13.74 13.61 3.58
N ARG A 19 14.76 14.44 3.32
CA ARG A 19 14.96 15.09 2.02
C ARG A 19 15.12 14.05 0.90
N MET A 20 15.94 13.04 1.11
CA MET A 20 16.13 11.95 0.11
C MET A 20 14.83 11.21 -0.17
N ILE A 21 14.00 10.93 0.86
CA ILE A 21 12.68 10.32 0.69
C ILE A 21 11.80 11.20 -0.18
N TYR A 22 11.75 12.50 0.11
CA TYR A 22 10.96 13.46 -0.66
C TYR A 22 11.38 13.51 -2.13
N GLU A 23 12.67 13.73 -2.39
CA GLU A 23 13.23 13.85 -3.74
C GLU A 23 13.01 12.55 -4.55
N ARG A 24 13.25 11.39 -3.92
CA ARG A 24 13.06 10.10 -4.58
C ARG A 24 11.58 9.84 -4.88
N THR A 25 10.69 10.19 -3.98
CA THR A 25 9.24 10.06 -4.21
C THR A 25 8.80 10.94 -5.39
N LEU A 26 9.24 12.20 -5.44
CA LEU A 26 8.96 13.09 -6.58
C LEU A 26 9.50 12.54 -7.90
N GLU A 27 10.71 11.98 -7.90
CA GLU A 27 11.32 11.37 -9.08
C GLU A 27 10.45 10.21 -9.60
N LEU A 28 10.01 9.31 -8.70
CA LEU A 28 9.17 8.18 -9.05
C LEU A 28 7.82 8.63 -9.63
N ILE A 29 7.19 9.65 -9.02
CA ILE A 29 5.92 10.19 -9.51
C ILE A 29 6.10 10.81 -10.91
N LYS A 30 7.16 11.59 -11.12
CA LYS A 30 7.48 12.17 -12.43
C LYS A 30 7.76 11.10 -13.50
N ARG A 31 8.40 10.01 -13.11
CA ARG A 31 8.79 8.93 -14.01
C ARG A 31 7.61 8.04 -14.42
N TYR A 32 6.75 7.71 -13.47
CA TYR A 32 5.71 6.71 -13.68
C TYR A 32 4.31 7.31 -13.85
N LEU A 33 4.13 8.59 -13.52
CA LEU A 33 2.86 9.33 -13.64
C LEU A 33 1.66 8.52 -13.07
N PRO A 34 1.72 8.07 -11.81
CA PRO A 34 0.66 7.26 -11.24
C PRO A 34 -0.62 8.08 -11.07
N ASP A 35 -1.77 7.46 -11.31
CA ASP A 35 -3.09 8.05 -11.03
C ASP A 35 -3.37 8.11 -9.53
N GLU A 36 -2.78 7.21 -8.76
CA GLU A 36 -3.00 7.05 -7.32
C GLU A 36 -1.79 6.41 -6.64
N VAL A 37 -1.62 6.70 -5.36
CA VAL A 37 -0.56 6.10 -4.53
C VAL A 37 -1.18 5.40 -3.34
N ALA A 38 -0.77 4.17 -3.11
CA ALA A 38 -1.13 3.38 -1.92
C ALA A 38 0.05 3.30 -0.95
N ILE A 39 -0.22 3.50 0.33
CA ILE A 39 0.77 3.46 1.41
C ILE A 39 0.27 2.52 2.51
N GLU A 40 1.19 1.77 3.13
CA GLU A 40 0.90 1.04 4.35
C GLU A 40 0.80 2.02 5.52
N ALA A 41 -0.31 1.99 6.27
CA ALA A 41 -0.48 2.83 7.45
C ALA A 41 0.50 2.44 8.56
N PRO A 42 1.01 3.41 9.35
CA PRO A 42 1.90 3.12 10.47
C PRO A 42 1.20 2.19 11.48
N PHE A 43 1.91 1.15 11.90
CA PHE A 43 1.40 0.26 12.93
C PHE A 43 1.92 0.68 14.31
N TYR A 44 1.06 0.64 15.31
CA TYR A 44 1.44 0.91 16.71
C TYR A 44 2.35 -0.19 17.24
N GLY A 45 3.65 0.08 17.26
CA GLY A 45 4.66 -0.80 17.83
C GLY A 45 5.06 -0.38 19.25
N LYS A 46 5.80 -1.27 19.95
CA LYS A 46 6.31 -1.00 21.30
C LYS A 46 7.36 0.12 21.34
N ASN A 47 8.02 0.43 20.22
CA ASN A 47 9.06 1.43 20.14
C ASN A 47 8.55 2.75 19.55
N VAL A 48 8.20 3.68 20.43
CA VAL A 48 7.68 5.01 20.08
C VAL A 48 8.65 5.80 19.18
N GLN A 49 9.96 5.72 19.44
CA GLN A 49 10.96 6.44 18.63
C GLN A 49 11.00 5.95 17.18
N SER A 50 10.89 4.64 16.99
CA SER A 50 10.82 4.07 15.64
C SER A 50 9.53 4.47 14.93
N MET A 51 8.41 4.51 15.65
CA MET A 51 7.12 4.96 15.10
C MET A 51 7.15 6.42 14.68
N LEU A 52 7.73 7.31 15.50
CA LEU A 52 7.89 8.73 15.15
C LEU A 52 8.76 8.92 13.90
N LYS A 53 9.85 8.17 13.78
CA LYS A 53 10.71 8.21 12.58
C LYS A 53 9.95 7.73 11.34
N LEU A 54 9.20 6.63 11.45
CA LEU A 54 8.39 6.09 10.36
C LEU A 54 7.29 7.08 9.95
N GLY A 55 6.56 7.64 10.91
CA GLY A 55 5.50 8.63 10.65
C GLY A 55 6.03 9.88 9.94
N ARG A 56 7.21 10.37 10.34
CA ARG A 56 7.88 11.49 9.63
C ARG A 56 8.24 11.12 8.19
N ALA A 57 8.81 9.94 7.98
CA ALA A 57 9.16 9.45 6.64
C ALA A 57 7.93 9.32 5.73
N GLN A 58 6.85 8.75 6.26
CA GLN A 58 5.58 8.63 5.54
C GLN A 58 4.96 9.99 5.24
N GLY A 59 4.90 10.89 6.22
CA GLY A 59 4.39 12.25 6.02
C GLY A 59 5.11 13.00 4.92
N VAL A 60 6.44 12.85 4.84
CA VAL A 60 7.26 13.45 3.78
C VAL A 60 6.96 12.83 2.41
N ALA A 61 6.83 11.49 2.33
CA ALA A 61 6.46 10.81 1.09
C ALA A 61 5.05 11.25 0.63
N MET A 62 4.08 11.31 1.55
CA MET A 62 2.72 11.78 1.26
C MET A 62 2.71 13.23 0.75
N ALA A 63 3.48 14.12 1.40
CA ALA A 63 3.60 15.51 0.97
C ALA A 63 4.14 15.61 -0.46
N ALA A 64 5.13 14.79 -0.82
CA ALA A 64 5.67 14.74 -2.17
C ALA A 64 4.64 14.27 -3.21
N VAL A 65 3.78 13.30 -2.85
CA VAL A 65 2.69 12.81 -3.69
C VAL A 65 1.62 13.89 -3.88
N LEU A 66 1.14 14.47 -2.78
CA LEU A 66 0.09 15.49 -2.78
C LEU A 66 0.50 16.78 -3.49
N ALA A 67 1.79 17.14 -3.45
CA ALA A 67 2.35 18.26 -4.22
C ALA A 67 2.26 18.08 -5.75
N ARG A 68 1.81 16.91 -6.20
CA ARG A 68 1.55 16.58 -7.62
C ARG A 68 0.08 16.27 -7.90
N ASP A 69 -0.81 16.65 -7.00
CA ASP A 69 -2.25 16.40 -7.10
C ASP A 69 -2.63 14.92 -7.28
N VAL A 70 -1.74 14.00 -6.82
CA VAL A 70 -1.98 12.57 -6.85
C VAL A 70 -2.64 12.14 -5.54
N PRO A 71 -3.79 11.46 -5.57
CA PRO A 71 -4.46 10.98 -4.37
C PRO A 71 -3.68 9.88 -3.66
N VAL A 72 -3.70 9.91 -2.31
CA VAL A 72 -3.04 8.94 -1.44
C VAL A 72 -4.08 8.10 -0.71
N PHE A 73 -3.86 6.78 -0.66
CA PHE A 73 -4.70 5.81 0.02
C PHE A 73 -3.88 5.02 1.04
N GLU A 74 -4.34 4.98 2.29
CA GLU A 74 -3.69 4.25 3.37
C GLU A 74 -4.39 2.94 3.69
N TYR A 75 -3.60 1.89 3.91
CA TYR A 75 -4.09 0.56 4.25
C TYR A 75 -3.40 0.01 5.49
N ALA A 76 -4.19 -0.47 6.46
CA ALA A 76 -3.65 -1.16 7.62
C ALA A 76 -2.87 -2.42 7.20
N PRO A 77 -1.73 -2.76 7.86
CA PRO A 77 -0.91 -3.94 7.53
C PRO A 77 -1.72 -5.23 7.47
N ARG A 78 -2.65 -5.43 8.42
CA ARG A 78 -3.54 -6.59 8.45
C ARG A 78 -4.43 -6.68 7.20
N LYS A 79 -4.92 -5.53 6.70
CA LYS A 79 -5.77 -5.47 5.50
C LYS A 79 -4.97 -5.81 4.24
N ILE A 80 -3.73 -5.33 4.15
CA ILE A 80 -2.81 -5.66 3.06
C ILE A 80 -2.57 -7.17 3.03
N LYS A 81 -2.18 -7.76 4.15
CA LYS A 81 -1.94 -9.21 4.27
C LYS A 81 -3.17 -10.03 3.88
N LEU A 82 -4.33 -9.65 4.41
CA LEU A 82 -5.61 -10.33 4.12
C LEU A 82 -5.96 -10.31 2.64
N SER A 83 -5.72 -9.19 1.95
CA SER A 83 -6.04 -9.04 0.52
C SER A 83 -5.20 -9.94 -0.38
N ILE A 84 -3.98 -10.31 0.06
CA ILE A 84 -3.04 -11.11 -0.73
C ILE A 84 -3.09 -12.59 -0.38
N THR A 85 -3.15 -12.91 0.92
CA THR A 85 -3.00 -14.28 1.43
C THR A 85 -4.29 -14.87 1.99
N SER A 86 -5.38 -14.09 2.04
CA SER A 86 -6.61 -14.41 2.77
C SER A 86 -6.41 -14.62 4.27
N LYS A 87 -5.22 -14.26 4.83
CA LYS A 87 -4.87 -14.35 6.25
C LYS A 87 -4.25 -13.04 6.70
N GLY A 88 -4.87 -12.36 7.68
CA GLY A 88 -4.39 -11.07 8.19
C GLY A 88 -3.16 -11.16 9.09
N ASP A 89 -2.77 -12.35 9.53
CA ASP A 89 -1.61 -12.68 10.35
C ASP A 89 -0.46 -13.32 9.56
N ALA A 90 -0.58 -13.37 8.23
CA ALA A 90 0.45 -13.94 7.36
C ALA A 90 1.83 -13.31 7.62
N SER A 91 2.90 -14.12 7.51
CA SER A 91 4.27 -13.61 7.60
C SER A 91 4.67 -12.81 6.35
N LYS A 92 5.74 -12.02 6.43
CA LYS A 92 6.28 -11.28 5.27
C LYS A 92 6.67 -12.23 4.13
N GLU A 93 7.24 -13.38 4.46
CA GLU A 93 7.67 -14.41 3.51
C GLU A 93 6.47 -15.02 2.79
N GLN A 94 5.35 -15.24 3.48
CA GLN A 94 4.11 -15.74 2.89
C GLN A 94 3.52 -14.72 1.91
N VAL A 95 3.48 -13.44 2.28
CA VAL A 95 3.04 -12.35 1.39
C VAL A 95 3.94 -12.26 0.17
N ALA A 96 5.26 -12.22 0.36
CA ALA A 96 6.24 -12.19 -0.73
C ALA A 96 6.08 -13.40 -1.67
N GLY A 97 5.95 -14.61 -1.13
CA GLY A 97 5.75 -15.83 -1.90
C GLY A 97 4.47 -15.81 -2.75
N MET A 98 3.37 -15.25 -2.24
CA MET A 98 2.14 -15.06 -3.01
C MET A 98 2.33 -14.04 -4.14
N LEU A 99 2.96 -12.88 -3.86
CA LEU A 99 3.23 -11.87 -4.87
C LEU A 99 4.12 -12.39 -6.00
N LEU A 100 5.16 -13.16 -5.67
CA LEU A 100 6.01 -13.82 -6.66
C LEU A 100 5.22 -14.71 -7.61
N ARG A 101 4.31 -15.51 -7.08
CA ARG A 101 3.44 -16.40 -7.88
C ARG A 101 2.45 -15.59 -8.73
N MET A 102 1.81 -14.57 -8.16
CA MET A 102 0.83 -13.72 -8.86
C MET A 102 1.45 -13.00 -10.05
N PHE A 103 2.65 -12.48 -9.89
CA PHE A 103 3.35 -11.69 -10.93
C PHE A 103 4.39 -12.49 -11.71
N LYS A 104 4.51 -13.81 -11.46
CA LYS A 104 5.51 -14.70 -12.11
C LYS A 104 6.93 -14.14 -12.02
N LEU A 105 7.29 -13.55 -10.87
CA LEU A 105 8.61 -13.01 -10.65
C LEU A 105 9.61 -14.15 -10.47
N LYS A 106 10.77 -14.05 -11.13
CA LYS A 106 11.78 -15.11 -11.12
C LYS A 106 12.54 -15.22 -9.80
N ASP A 107 12.75 -14.08 -9.14
CA ASP A 107 13.56 -14.02 -7.94
C ASP A 107 12.84 -13.28 -6.79
N VAL A 108 13.05 -13.77 -5.57
CA VAL A 108 12.66 -13.05 -4.36
C VAL A 108 13.59 -11.86 -4.21
N PRO A 109 13.09 -10.63 -4.07
CA PRO A 109 13.95 -9.50 -3.77
C PRO A 109 14.79 -9.79 -2.52
N LYS A 110 16.11 -9.51 -2.56
CA LYS A 110 17.00 -9.67 -1.41
C LYS A 110 16.51 -8.92 -0.16
N ASN A 111 15.77 -7.84 -0.39
CA ASN A 111 15.12 -7.07 0.67
C ASN A 111 13.59 -7.22 0.52
N LEU A 112 12.96 -7.87 1.49
CA LEU A 112 11.51 -8.09 1.53
C LEU A 112 10.73 -6.77 1.66
N ASP A 113 11.33 -5.68 2.13
CA ASP A 113 10.67 -4.36 2.20
C ASP A 113 10.26 -3.85 0.80
N ALA A 114 10.96 -4.29 -0.27
CA ALA A 114 10.54 -3.99 -1.63
C ALA A 114 9.19 -4.62 -1.99
N THR A 115 8.81 -5.72 -1.35
CA THR A 115 7.51 -6.38 -1.56
C THR A 115 6.37 -5.70 -0.79
N ASP A 116 6.66 -4.95 0.27
CA ASP A 116 5.64 -4.26 1.07
C ASP A 116 4.93 -3.18 0.22
N GLY A 117 5.69 -2.42 -0.59
CA GLY A 117 5.12 -1.45 -1.52
C GLY A 117 4.24 -2.10 -2.61
N LEU A 118 4.69 -3.24 -3.17
CA LEU A 118 3.88 -4.00 -4.13
C LEU A 118 2.61 -4.55 -3.47
N ALA A 119 2.72 -5.03 -2.22
CA ALA A 119 1.60 -5.53 -1.46
C ALA A 119 0.52 -4.45 -1.23
N ALA A 120 0.94 -3.22 -0.89
CA ALA A 120 0.04 -2.08 -0.74
C ALA A 120 -0.67 -1.74 -2.07
N ALA A 121 0.05 -1.73 -3.18
CA ALA A 121 -0.51 -1.48 -4.51
C ALA A 121 -1.53 -2.54 -4.92
N VAL A 122 -1.23 -3.83 -4.69
CA VAL A 122 -2.16 -4.95 -4.96
C VAL A 122 -3.40 -4.87 -4.08
N CYS A 123 -3.24 -4.55 -2.80
CA CYS A 123 -4.37 -4.33 -1.90
C CYS A 123 -5.28 -3.22 -2.44
N HIS A 124 -4.70 -2.11 -2.86
CA HIS A 124 -5.43 -0.98 -3.43
C HIS A 124 -6.20 -1.38 -4.70
N PHE A 125 -5.54 -2.06 -5.61
CA PHE A 125 -6.17 -2.56 -6.83
C PHE A 125 -7.40 -3.42 -6.55
N TYR A 126 -7.32 -4.35 -5.60
CA TYR A 126 -8.47 -5.19 -5.21
C TYR A 126 -9.58 -4.39 -4.53
N GLN A 127 -9.25 -3.35 -3.75
CA GLN A 127 -10.28 -2.51 -3.13
C GLN A 127 -11.04 -1.67 -4.18
N LYS A 128 -10.40 -1.25 -5.25
CA LYS A 128 -11.06 -0.53 -6.37
C LYS A 128 -11.85 -1.45 -7.29
N GLY A 129 -11.32 -2.64 -7.58
CA GLY A 129 -12.00 -3.63 -8.43
C GLY A 129 -13.30 -4.15 -7.83
N VAL A 130 -13.47 -4.08 -6.52
CA VAL A 130 -14.73 -4.29 -5.83
C VAL A 130 -15.46 -2.94 -5.70
N VAL A 131 -15.82 -2.34 -6.82
CA VAL A 131 -16.98 -1.45 -6.83
C VAL A 131 -18.19 -2.36 -6.58
N LEU A 132 -18.41 -2.71 -5.32
CA LEU A 132 -19.75 -3.06 -4.91
C LEU A 132 -20.61 -1.87 -5.29
N PRO A 133 -21.59 -2.02 -6.17
CA PRO A 133 -22.56 -0.96 -6.34
C PRO A 133 -22.99 -0.60 -4.93
N LYS A 134 -22.90 0.67 -4.56
CA LYS A 134 -23.52 1.16 -3.34
C LYS A 134 -24.99 0.83 -3.48
N SER A 135 -25.38 -0.38 -3.11
CA SER A 135 -26.78 -0.67 -2.91
C SER A 135 -27.15 0.22 -1.74
N GLY A 136 -27.88 1.29 -2.02
CA GLY A 136 -28.43 2.15 -0.96
C GLY A 136 -29.46 1.38 -0.12
N ALA A 137 -29.36 0.06 -0.10
CA ALA A 137 -30.18 -0.84 0.65
C ALA A 137 -29.64 -0.93 2.10
N LYS A 138 -30.43 -0.51 3.05
CA LYS A 138 -30.09 -0.53 4.48
C LYS A 138 -30.11 -1.93 5.09
N ASN A 139 -30.77 -2.90 4.44
CA ASN A 139 -30.87 -4.30 4.85
C ASN A 139 -31.01 -5.22 3.63
N TRP A 140 -30.97 -6.54 3.89
CA TRP A 140 -31.07 -7.57 2.85
C TRP A 140 -32.41 -7.57 2.11
N GLU A 141 -33.51 -7.30 2.81
CA GLU A 141 -34.85 -7.21 2.21
C GLU A 141 -34.98 -6.05 1.24
N GLU A 142 -34.42 -4.89 1.59
CA GLU A 142 -34.38 -3.73 0.70
C GLU A 142 -33.47 -3.98 -0.50
N PHE A 143 -32.36 -4.71 -0.32
CA PHE A 143 -31.50 -5.12 -1.40
C PHE A 143 -32.22 -6.03 -2.41
N ILE A 144 -32.94 -7.04 -1.92
CA ILE A 144 -33.75 -7.96 -2.73
C ILE A 144 -34.78 -7.17 -3.54
N ARG A 145 -35.53 -6.30 -2.88
CA ARG A 145 -36.56 -5.48 -3.52
C ARG A 145 -36.01 -4.58 -4.64
N LYS A 146 -34.79 -4.04 -4.48
CA LYS A 146 -34.12 -3.19 -5.48
C LYS A 146 -33.42 -3.95 -6.60
N ASN A 147 -33.26 -5.26 -6.46
CA ASN A 147 -32.52 -6.10 -7.40
C ASN A 147 -33.26 -7.43 -7.68
N PRO A 148 -34.52 -7.41 -8.16
CA PRO A 148 -35.31 -8.63 -8.35
C PRO A 148 -34.68 -9.61 -9.34
N ASP A 149 -33.95 -9.12 -10.34
CA ASP A 149 -33.31 -9.93 -11.37
C ASP A 149 -32.04 -10.67 -10.93
N ARG A 150 -31.55 -10.40 -9.73
CA ARG A 150 -30.35 -11.05 -9.16
C ARG A 150 -30.65 -12.26 -8.27
N ILE A 151 -31.91 -12.58 -8.09
CA ILE A 151 -32.37 -13.68 -7.26
C ILE A 151 -33.02 -14.69 -8.18
N LYS A 152 -32.28 -15.72 -8.46
CA LYS A 152 -32.77 -16.94 -9.10
C LYS A 152 -32.84 -18.05 -8.07
#